data_08c5d82ce6c966c000b3ebd36eb6ec97
#
_entry.id   08c5d82ce6c966c000b3ebd36eb6ec97
#
_cell.length_a   1.000
_cell.length_b   1.000
_cell.length_c   1.000
_cell.angle_alpha   90.00
_cell.angle_beta   90.00
_cell.angle_gamma   90.00
#
_symmetry.space_group_name_H-M   'P 1'
#
loop_
_entity.id
_entity.type
_entity.pdbx_description
1 polymer ?
#
loop_
_entity_poly.entity_id
_entity_poly.type
_entity_poly.pdbx_seq_one_letter_code
_entity_poly.pdbx_strand_id
1 'polypeptide(L)'
;KNIDKKVGMYGLVKNPDMYDLEENMYVEDLILLSGGFLISSNQEDVTINRLELDPLNERIVRKFNVQIDKDYLLGLKDKPDNDIILEDKDIVVVKQILGYQEVVRIDLIGEVNFPQSVVTEFKSTNFKDILDYAGGLTKYANLDASFLERDGKIISYDFNELNKQQSFEDGDKIYIASNKGLVST
;
A
#
# COMPACT_ATOMS: atom_id res chain seq x y z
N LYS A 1 25.94 -1.26 -34.79
CA LYS A 1 24.87 -0.60 -34.02
C LYS A 1 24.57 -1.50 -32.84
N ASN A 2 24.97 -1.14 -31.65
CA ASN A 2 24.44 -1.75 -30.43
C ASN A 2 22.94 -1.44 -30.43
N ILE A 3 22.11 -2.46 -30.55
CA ILE A 3 20.68 -2.34 -30.34
C ILE A 3 20.54 -2.41 -28.82
N ASP A 4 20.23 -1.28 -28.19
CA ASP A 4 19.96 -1.23 -26.77
C ASP A 4 18.72 -2.08 -26.47
N LYS A 5 18.96 -3.28 -25.99
CA LYS A 5 17.89 -4.19 -25.54
C LYS A 5 17.31 -3.70 -24.23
N LYS A 6 16.00 -3.71 -24.09
CA LYS A 6 15.31 -3.21 -22.91
C LYS A 6 14.21 -4.16 -22.46
N VAL A 7 13.96 -4.15 -21.15
CA VAL A 7 12.84 -4.82 -20.50
C VAL A 7 12.04 -3.81 -19.69
N GLY A 8 10.73 -4.01 -19.62
CA GLY A 8 9.84 -3.13 -18.85
C GLY A 8 9.46 -3.74 -17.50
N MET A 9 9.50 -2.92 -16.45
CA MET A 9 8.95 -3.24 -15.15
C MET A 9 7.78 -2.30 -14.84
N TYR A 10 6.59 -2.87 -14.60
CA TYR A 10 5.37 -2.11 -14.35
C TYR A 10 4.58 -2.65 -13.17
N GLY A 11 3.61 -1.86 -12.72
CA GLY A 11 2.76 -2.20 -11.59
C GLY A 11 3.36 -1.79 -10.24
N LEU A 12 3.22 -2.62 -9.22
CA LEU A 12 3.49 -2.25 -7.84
C LEU A 12 4.95 -2.49 -7.40
N VAL A 13 5.85 -1.77 -8.05
CA VAL A 13 7.27 -1.63 -7.69
C VAL A 13 7.58 -0.15 -7.43
N LYS A 14 8.71 0.15 -6.78
CA LYS A 14 9.05 1.53 -6.41
C LYS A 14 9.31 2.44 -7.60
N ASN A 15 9.99 1.94 -8.64
CA ASN A 15 10.33 2.71 -9.82
C ASN A 15 9.94 1.91 -11.08
N PRO A 16 8.66 1.99 -11.51
CA PRO A 16 8.23 1.36 -12.76
C PRO A 16 8.81 2.12 -13.96
N ASP A 17 9.58 1.44 -14.81
CA ASP A 17 10.21 2.05 -16.00
C ASP A 17 10.69 0.95 -16.98
N MET A 18 11.33 1.38 -18.08
CA MET A 18 12.11 0.55 -18.99
C MET A 18 13.58 0.51 -18.55
N TYR A 19 14.11 -0.68 -18.38
CA TYR A 19 15.49 -0.93 -17.96
C TYR A 19 16.31 -1.55 -19.07
N ASP A 20 17.62 -1.35 -19.06
CA ASP A 20 18.54 -2.02 -19.96
C ASP A 20 18.60 -3.49 -19.61
N LEU A 21 18.47 -4.36 -20.64
CA LEU A 21 18.57 -5.80 -20.46
C LEU A 21 20.03 -6.22 -20.37
N GLU A 22 20.42 -6.77 -19.23
CA GLU A 22 21.72 -7.37 -19.01
C GLU A 22 21.75 -8.85 -19.43
N GLU A 23 22.95 -9.39 -19.61
CA GLU A 23 23.12 -10.81 -19.96
C GLU A 23 22.70 -11.70 -18.78
N ASN A 24 21.86 -12.69 -19.05
CA ASN A 24 21.30 -13.64 -18.06
C ASN A 24 20.49 -12.97 -16.94
N MET A 25 19.83 -11.85 -17.21
CA MET A 25 19.00 -11.13 -16.27
C MET A 25 17.73 -11.91 -15.90
N TYR A 26 17.50 -12.11 -14.62
CA TYR A 26 16.29 -12.71 -14.08
C TYR A 26 15.22 -11.65 -13.73
N VAL A 27 13.99 -12.09 -13.46
CA VAL A 27 12.91 -11.20 -13.00
C VAL A 27 13.28 -10.54 -11.66
N GLU A 28 13.91 -11.29 -10.79
CA GLU A 28 14.37 -10.83 -9.48
C GLU A 28 15.41 -9.70 -9.59
N ASP A 29 16.32 -9.77 -10.56
CA ASP A 29 17.29 -8.71 -10.83
C ASP A 29 16.57 -7.41 -11.24
N LEU A 30 15.57 -7.54 -12.12
CA LEU A 30 14.76 -6.41 -12.56
C LEU A 30 13.94 -5.80 -11.41
N ILE A 31 13.42 -6.63 -10.50
CA ILE A 31 12.76 -6.17 -9.27
C ILE A 31 13.73 -5.39 -8.39
N LEU A 32 14.96 -5.86 -8.20
CA LEU A 32 15.98 -5.16 -7.43
C LEU A 32 16.36 -3.82 -8.07
N LEU A 33 16.55 -3.78 -9.40
CA LEU A 33 16.83 -2.56 -10.16
C LEU A 33 15.68 -1.53 -10.05
N SER A 34 14.43 -2.00 -10.01
CA SER A 34 13.26 -1.13 -9.81
C SER A 34 13.09 -0.66 -8.36
N GLY A 35 14.02 -0.99 -7.46
CA GLY A 35 13.99 -0.62 -6.04
C GLY A 35 13.11 -1.52 -5.16
N GLY A 36 12.62 -2.64 -5.71
CA GLY A 36 11.83 -3.62 -4.99
C GLY A 36 10.32 -3.36 -5.01
N PHE A 37 9.60 -4.21 -4.32
CA PHE A 37 8.14 -4.20 -4.23
C PHE A 37 7.57 -3.06 -3.40
N LEU A 38 6.37 -2.60 -3.74
CA LEU A 38 5.52 -1.82 -2.84
C LEU A 38 4.78 -2.75 -1.87
N ILE A 39 4.34 -2.20 -0.73
CA ILE A 39 3.70 -2.97 0.35
C ILE A 39 2.42 -3.70 -0.09
N SER A 40 1.70 -3.16 -1.06
CA SER A 40 0.46 -3.73 -1.61
C SER A 40 0.69 -4.72 -2.76
N SER A 41 1.95 -5.01 -3.12
CA SER A 41 2.29 -5.88 -4.25
C SER A 41 2.05 -7.35 -3.94
N ASN A 42 1.45 -8.06 -4.90
CA ASN A 42 1.35 -9.51 -4.86
C ASN A 42 2.64 -10.14 -5.40
N GLN A 43 3.52 -10.56 -4.51
CA GLN A 43 4.81 -11.18 -4.84
C GLN A 43 4.67 -12.62 -5.38
N GLU A 44 3.46 -13.21 -5.28
CA GLU A 44 3.17 -14.56 -5.76
C GLU A 44 2.52 -14.56 -7.16
N ASP A 45 2.13 -13.39 -7.69
CA ASP A 45 1.52 -13.23 -9.01
C ASP A 45 2.27 -12.16 -9.82
N VAL A 46 3.51 -12.45 -10.16
CA VAL A 46 4.33 -11.66 -11.08
C VAL A 46 4.21 -12.27 -12.47
N THR A 47 3.91 -11.44 -13.48
CA THR A 47 3.67 -11.91 -14.84
C THR A 47 4.69 -11.31 -15.79
N ILE A 48 5.34 -12.15 -16.61
CA ILE A 48 6.11 -11.71 -17.79
C ILE A 48 5.19 -11.80 -19.01
N ASN A 49 5.10 -10.72 -19.76
CA ASN A 49 4.45 -10.69 -21.08
C ASN A 49 5.55 -10.60 -22.13
N ARG A 50 5.73 -11.67 -22.90
CA ARG A 50 6.73 -11.80 -23.98
C ARG A 50 6.04 -11.74 -25.33
N LEU A 51 6.54 -10.92 -26.23
CA LEU A 51 6.08 -10.86 -27.60
C LEU A 51 6.83 -11.91 -28.43
N GLU A 52 6.10 -12.87 -28.95
CA GLU A 52 6.64 -13.91 -29.84
C GLU A 52 5.99 -13.85 -31.22
N LEU A 53 6.58 -14.51 -32.18
CA LEU A 53 5.96 -14.81 -33.47
C LEU A 53 5.48 -16.26 -33.45
N ASP A 54 4.22 -16.47 -33.86
CA ASP A 54 3.70 -17.80 -34.06
C ASP A 54 4.31 -18.45 -35.34
N PRO A 55 4.04 -19.72 -35.63
CA PRO A 55 4.50 -20.38 -36.86
C PRO A 55 4.00 -19.74 -38.17
N LEU A 56 2.98 -18.90 -38.14
CA LEU A 56 2.43 -18.14 -39.26
C LEU A 56 3.00 -16.72 -39.35
N ASN A 57 3.99 -16.38 -38.50
CA ASN A 57 4.57 -15.04 -38.32
C ASN A 57 3.57 -13.98 -37.79
N GLU A 58 2.49 -14.40 -37.14
CA GLU A 58 1.60 -13.50 -36.43
C GLU A 58 2.19 -13.19 -35.04
N ARG A 59 1.98 -11.94 -34.56
CA ARG A 59 2.44 -11.51 -33.26
C ARG A 59 1.50 -12.04 -32.19
N ILE A 60 2.04 -12.81 -31.26
CA ILE A 60 1.32 -13.31 -30.08
C ILE A 60 2.00 -12.80 -28.79
N VAL A 61 1.21 -12.62 -27.74
CA VAL A 61 1.73 -12.31 -26.41
C VAL A 61 1.62 -13.55 -25.56
N ARG A 62 2.78 -14.14 -25.22
CA ARG A 62 2.84 -15.24 -24.27
C ARG A 62 2.99 -14.68 -22.85
N LYS A 63 2.21 -15.22 -21.92
CA LYS A 63 2.24 -14.86 -20.50
C LYS A 63 2.86 -15.98 -19.68
N PHE A 64 3.80 -15.61 -18.84
CA PHE A 64 4.43 -16.51 -17.86
C PHE A 64 4.11 -15.96 -16.47
N ASN A 65 3.55 -16.79 -15.59
CA ASN A 65 3.48 -16.47 -14.17
C ASN A 65 4.76 -16.95 -13.50
N VAL A 66 5.43 -16.07 -12.80
CA VAL A 66 6.69 -16.31 -12.14
C VAL A 66 6.50 -16.28 -10.65
N GLN A 67 6.95 -17.33 -9.99
CA GLN A 67 7.07 -17.34 -8.54
C GLN A 67 8.44 -16.77 -8.18
N ILE A 68 8.43 -15.69 -7.44
CA ILE A 68 9.64 -14.95 -7.07
C ILE A 68 10.41 -15.70 -5.99
N ASP A 69 11.70 -15.91 -6.24
CA ASP A 69 12.61 -16.50 -5.27
C ASP A 69 13.09 -15.44 -4.27
N LYS A 70 12.54 -15.51 -3.06
CA LYS A 70 12.87 -14.56 -1.99
C LYS A 70 14.30 -14.72 -1.49
N ASP A 71 14.82 -15.93 -1.48
CA ASP A 71 16.19 -16.20 -1.03
C ASP A 71 17.22 -15.60 -2.01
N TYR A 72 16.91 -15.63 -3.31
CA TYR A 72 17.72 -14.93 -4.31
C TYR A 72 17.67 -13.41 -4.11
N LEU A 73 16.48 -12.82 -3.93
CA LEU A 73 16.34 -11.38 -3.64
C LEU A 73 17.11 -10.92 -2.40
N LEU A 74 17.26 -11.81 -1.41
CA LEU A 74 18.02 -11.55 -0.17
C LEU A 74 19.52 -11.84 -0.31
N GLY A 75 19.98 -12.28 -1.49
CA GLY A 75 21.39 -12.64 -1.74
C GLY A 75 21.83 -13.93 -1.06
N LEU A 76 20.90 -14.82 -0.73
CA LEU A 76 21.18 -16.11 -0.09
C LEU A 76 21.43 -17.23 -1.11
N LYS A 77 21.19 -16.96 -2.41
CA LYS A 77 21.40 -17.85 -3.54
C LYS A 77 22.05 -17.10 -4.69
N ASP A 78 22.84 -17.81 -5.50
CA ASP A 78 23.50 -17.26 -6.70
C ASP A 78 22.58 -17.31 -7.95
N LYS A 79 21.46 -18.04 -7.88
CA LYS A 79 20.53 -18.22 -8.98
C LYS A 79 19.12 -18.50 -8.44
N PRO A 80 18.05 -17.90 -9.03
CA PRO A 80 16.68 -18.18 -8.63
C PRO A 80 16.20 -19.56 -9.11
N ASP A 81 15.23 -20.13 -8.39
CA ASP A 81 14.71 -21.48 -8.69
C ASP A 81 13.86 -21.52 -9.98
N ASN A 82 13.29 -20.39 -10.41
CA ASN A 82 12.41 -20.33 -11.58
C ASN A 82 13.16 -20.44 -12.93
N ASP A 83 14.44 -20.14 -12.97
CA ASP A 83 15.33 -20.29 -14.13
C ASP A 83 14.91 -19.53 -15.41
N ILE A 84 14.00 -18.54 -15.29
CA ILE A 84 13.47 -17.77 -16.41
C ILE A 84 14.33 -16.55 -16.65
N ILE A 85 15.08 -16.55 -17.76
CA ILE A 85 15.88 -15.41 -18.20
C ILE A 85 14.99 -14.46 -19.02
N LEU A 86 15.11 -13.17 -18.73
CA LEU A 86 14.41 -12.11 -19.47
C LEU A 86 14.97 -11.95 -20.87
N GLU A 87 14.11 -11.59 -21.82
CA GLU A 87 14.44 -11.32 -23.21
C GLU A 87 14.10 -9.87 -23.60
N ASP A 88 14.68 -9.41 -24.72
CA ASP A 88 14.41 -8.06 -25.24
C ASP A 88 12.90 -7.83 -25.43
N LYS A 89 12.41 -6.71 -24.89
CA LYS A 89 11.00 -6.29 -24.91
C LYS A 89 10.06 -7.08 -23.99
N ASP A 90 10.57 -7.92 -23.11
CA ASP A 90 9.73 -8.49 -22.07
C ASP A 90 9.15 -7.38 -21.20
N ILE A 91 7.89 -7.54 -20.83
CA ILE A 91 7.19 -6.65 -19.91
C ILE A 91 6.81 -7.45 -18.66
N VAL A 92 7.46 -7.11 -17.55
CA VAL A 92 7.17 -7.68 -16.22
C VAL A 92 6.13 -6.81 -15.52
N VAL A 93 5.08 -7.43 -15.00
CA VAL A 93 3.99 -6.74 -14.29
C VAL A 93 3.80 -7.34 -12.91
N VAL A 94 3.87 -6.48 -11.90
CA VAL A 94 3.57 -6.81 -10.50
C VAL A 94 2.19 -6.31 -10.16
N LYS A 95 1.28 -7.22 -9.81
CA LYS A 95 -0.11 -6.90 -9.47
C LYS A 95 -0.27 -6.55 -8.00
N GLN A 96 -1.44 -6.04 -7.64
CA GLN A 96 -1.85 -5.80 -6.26
C GLN A 96 -2.35 -7.09 -5.59
N ILE A 97 -2.11 -7.22 -4.30
CA ILE A 97 -2.77 -8.26 -3.48
C ILE A 97 -4.29 -8.08 -3.61
N LEU A 98 -4.99 -9.15 -3.95
CA LEU A 98 -6.44 -9.10 -4.05
C LEU A 98 -7.05 -8.78 -2.67
N GLY A 99 -7.90 -7.75 -2.64
CA GLY A 99 -8.52 -7.30 -1.38
C GLY A 99 -7.59 -6.49 -0.48
N TYR A 100 -6.40 -6.07 -0.96
CA TYR A 100 -5.53 -5.18 -0.19
C TYR A 100 -6.29 -3.90 0.22
N GLN A 101 -6.22 -3.58 1.50
CA GLN A 101 -6.73 -2.33 2.05
C GLN A 101 -5.57 -1.53 2.62
N GLU A 102 -5.53 -0.24 2.30
CA GLU A 102 -4.60 0.67 2.94
C GLU A 102 -4.93 0.78 4.43
N VAL A 103 -3.90 0.85 5.25
CA VAL A 103 -4.05 1.19 6.66
C VAL A 103 -3.83 2.69 6.82
N VAL A 104 -4.57 3.28 7.74
CA VAL A 104 -4.43 4.69 8.11
C VAL A 104 -4.10 4.81 9.58
N ARG A 105 -3.29 5.82 9.91
CA ARG A 105 -3.01 6.20 11.29
C ARG A 105 -3.85 7.41 11.65
N ILE A 106 -4.58 7.29 12.75
CA ILE A 106 -5.42 8.34 13.29
C ILE A 106 -4.94 8.68 14.69
N ASP A 107 -4.63 9.94 14.94
CA ASP A 107 -4.25 10.40 16.28
C ASP A 107 -5.50 10.80 17.07
N LEU A 108 -5.78 10.12 18.16
CA LEU A 108 -6.90 10.42 19.06
C LEU A 108 -6.39 11.13 20.31
N ILE A 109 -6.87 12.37 20.52
CA ILE A 109 -6.36 13.34 21.47
C ILE A 109 -7.49 13.89 22.32
N GLY A 110 -7.21 14.25 23.56
CA GLY A 110 -8.17 14.93 24.47
C GLY A 110 -8.90 14.00 25.41
N GLU A 111 -10.21 14.16 25.59
CA GLU A 111 -11.01 13.50 26.64
C GLU A 111 -11.37 12.05 26.28
N VAL A 112 -10.36 11.23 26.08
CA VAL A 112 -10.42 9.77 25.98
C VAL A 112 -9.59 9.15 27.10
N ASN A 113 -9.88 7.89 27.48
CA ASN A 113 -9.18 7.24 28.59
C ASN A 113 -7.71 7.03 28.31
N PHE A 114 -7.34 6.67 27.07
CA PHE A 114 -5.97 6.44 26.61
C PHE A 114 -5.71 7.17 25.29
N PRO A 115 -5.33 8.47 25.31
CA PRO A 115 -4.94 9.19 24.09
C PRO A 115 -3.79 8.48 23.39
N GLN A 116 -3.96 8.17 22.10
CA GLN A 116 -2.98 7.41 21.32
C GLN A 116 -3.18 7.55 19.81
N SER A 117 -2.19 7.10 19.05
CA SER A 117 -2.35 6.84 17.61
C SER A 117 -2.97 5.46 17.41
N VAL A 118 -4.03 5.40 16.62
CA VAL A 118 -4.71 4.16 16.21
C VAL A 118 -4.35 3.88 14.76
N VAL A 119 -3.98 2.65 14.44
CA VAL A 119 -3.78 2.17 13.07
C VAL A 119 -4.93 1.26 12.70
N THR A 120 -5.63 1.57 11.63
CA THR A 120 -6.82 0.84 11.18
C THR A 120 -6.92 0.78 9.66
N GLU A 121 -7.81 -0.07 9.13
CA GLU A 121 -8.03 -0.19 7.69
C GLU A 121 -8.85 0.99 7.15
N PHE A 122 -8.42 1.51 6.01
CA PHE A 122 -9.10 2.56 5.27
C PHE A 122 -10.49 2.09 4.81
N LYS A 123 -11.58 2.56 5.15
CA LYS A 123 -12.96 2.28 4.72
C LYS A 123 -13.82 1.37 5.60
N SER A 124 -13.27 0.64 6.54
CA SER A 124 -14.08 -0.28 7.38
C SER A 124 -14.30 0.25 8.79
N THR A 125 -13.66 1.36 9.16
CA THR A 125 -13.64 1.86 10.53
C THR A 125 -14.72 2.90 10.78
N ASN A 126 -15.46 2.74 11.86
CA ASN A 126 -16.34 3.76 12.43
C ASN A 126 -15.66 4.43 13.63
N PHE A 127 -16.22 5.55 14.09
CA PHE A 127 -15.63 6.28 15.22
C PHE A 127 -15.68 5.46 16.53
N LYS A 128 -16.65 4.59 16.69
CA LYS A 128 -16.75 3.69 17.85
C LYS A 128 -15.55 2.76 17.93
N ASP A 129 -15.14 2.15 16.82
CA ASP A 129 -14.00 1.24 16.80
C ASP A 129 -12.71 1.98 17.20
N ILE A 130 -12.53 3.23 16.75
CA ILE A 130 -11.39 4.08 17.14
C ILE A 130 -11.44 4.38 18.66
N LEU A 131 -12.61 4.70 19.19
CA LEU A 131 -12.78 4.95 20.62
C LEU A 131 -12.51 3.71 21.48
N ASP A 132 -12.90 2.53 21.01
CA ASP A 132 -12.68 1.28 21.74
C ASP A 132 -11.16 1.02 21.93
N TYR A 133 -10.31 1.36 20.96
CA TYR A 133 -8.84 1.32 21.14
C TYR A 133 -8.34 2.27 22.22
N ALA A 134 -8.99 3.43 22.38
CA ALA A 134 -8.64 4.42 23.41
C ALA A 134 -9.34 4.18 24.74
N GLY A 135 -10.01 3.03 24.91
CA GLY A 135 -10.74 2.69 26.14
C GLY A 135 -11.99 3.54 26.38
N GLY A 136 -12.52 4.18 25.33
CA GLY A 136 -13.71 5.02 25.37
C GLY A 136 -13.45 6.46 25.82
N LEU A 137 -14.55 7.21 25.95
CA LEU A 137 -14.56 8.61 26.37
C LEU A 137 -14.40 8.74 27.88
N THR A 138 -13.78 9.84 28.34
CA THR A 138 -13.85 10.23 29.75
C THR A 138 -15.24 10.81 30.08
N LYS A 139 -15.55 10.92 31.38
CA LYS A 139 -16.79 11.56 31.84
C LYS A 139 -16.88 13.07 31.53
N TYR A 140 -15.81 13.67 31.08
CA TYR A 140 -15.72 15.10 30.74
C TYR A 140 -15.77 15.35 29.24
N ALA A 141 -15.86 14.32 28.40
CA ALA A 141 -15.89 14.47 26.96
C ALA A 141 -17.10 15.25 26.45
N ASN A 142 -16.87 16.10 25.47
CA ASN A 142 -17.90 16.89 24.78
C ASN A 142 -17.77 16.66 23.27
N LEU A 143 -18.60 15.75 22.73
CA LEU A 143 -18.58 15.40 21.31
C LEU A 143 -19.04 16.55 20.41
N ASP A 144 -19.95 17.41 20.89
CA ASP A 144 -20.46 18.54 20.10
C ASP A 144 -19.40 19.63 19.84
N ALA A 145 -18.40 19.74 20.73
CA ALA A 145 -17.28 20.65 20.59
C ALA A 145 -16.01 19.97 20.04
N SER A 146 -16.10 18.67 19.75
CA SER A 146 -14.99 17.89 19.20
C SER A 146 -14.85 18.12 17.69
N PHE A 147 -13.66 17.91 17.15
CA PHE A 147 -13.40 18.12 15.73
C PHE A 147 -12.36 17.15 15.17
N LEU A 148 -12.39 16.98 13.87
CA LEU A 148 -11.41 16.28 13.07
C LEU A 148 -10.51 17.31 12.37
N GLU A 149 -9.20 17.16 12.48
CA GLU A 149 -8.20 17.90 11.72
C GLU A 149 -7.59 17.00 10.65
N ARG A 150 -7.56 17.47 9.39
CA ARG A 150 -6.93 16.83 8.25
C ARG A 150 -6.12 17.88 7.49
N ASP A 151 -4.83 17.64 7.26
CA ASP A 151 -3.91 18.57 6.58
C ASP A 151 -3.95 19.99 7.16
N GLY A 152 -4.06 20.11 8.50
CA GLY A 152 -4.14 21.38 9.20
C GLY A 152 -5.47 22.12 9.03
N LYS A 153 -6.52 21.46 8.51
CA LYS A 153 -7.87 22.04 8.35
C LYS A 153 -8.86 21.28 9.22
N ILE A 154 -9.80 22.01 9.82
CA ILE A 154 -10.90 21.40 10.55
C ILE A 154 -11.93 20.89 9.54
N ILE A 155 -12.23 19.59 9.63
CA ILE A 155 -13.24 18.90 8.85
C ILE A 155 -14.50 18.73 9.70
N SER A 156 -15.65 19.07 9.14
CA SER A 156 -16.93 18.83 9.79
C SER A 156 -17.18 17.34 9.94
N TYR A 157 -17.39 16.89 11.16
CA TYR A 157 -17.61 15.49 11.51
C TYR A 157 -18.64 15.39 12.63
N ASP A 158 -19.61 14.47 12.49
CA ASP A 158 -20.60 14.21 13.54
C ASP A 158 -20.13 13.02 14.39
N PHE A 159 -19.55 13.32 15.54
CA PHE A 159 -19.06 12.33 16.49
C PHE A 159 -20.19 11.64 17.28
N ASN A 160 -21.41 12.13 17.21
CA ASN A 160 -22.57 11.49 17.88
C ASN A 160 -23.07 10.26 17.12
N GLU A 161 -22.77 10.16 15.82
CA GLU A 161 -23.08 8.97 14.99
C GLU A 161 -21.97 7.92 15.10
N LEU A 162 -21.78 7.33 16.28
CA LEU A 162 -20.63 6.45 16.61
C LEU A 162 -20.44 5.27 15.65
N ASN A 163 -21.53 4.69 15.14
CA ASN A 163 -21.49 3.49 14.29
C ASN A 163 -21.52 3.79 12.79
N LYS A 164 -21.54 5.05 12.40
CA LYS A 164 -21.52 5.43 10.99
C LYS A 164 -20.15 5.13 10.40
N GLN A 165 -20.13 4.34 9.35
CA GLN A 165 -18.92 4.14 8.57
C GLN A 165 -18.51 5.45 7.91
N GLN A 166 -17.29 5.90 8.18
CA GLN A 166 -16.71 7.11 7.60
C GLN A 166 -15.29 6.85 7.14
N SER A 167 -14.89 7.56 6.08
CA SER A 167 -13.53 7.46 5.56
C SER A 167 -12.61 8.36 6.40
N PHE A 168 -11.78 7.76 7.22
CA PHE A 168 -10.62 8.45 7.78
C PHE A 168 -9.45 8.38 6.79
N GLU A 169 -8.54 9.33 6.85
CA GLU A 169 -7.33 9.38 6.02
C GLU A 169 -6.08 9.31 6.91
N ASP A 170 -4.97 8.87 6.31
CA ASP A 170 -3.71 8.77 7.06
C ASP A 170 -3.26 10.14 7.56
N GLY A 171 -2.96 10.21 8.86
CA GLY A 171 -2.59 11.45 9.55
C GLY A 171 -3.76 12.27 10.08
N ASP A 172 -5.01 11.81 9.97
CA ASP A 172 -6.15 12.45 10.64
C ASP A 172 -5.93 12.57 12.13
N LYS A 173 -6.35 13.70 12.72
CA LYS A 173 -6.32 13.94 14.15
C LYS A 173 -7.72 14.22 14.66
N ILE A 174 -8.17 13.42 15.61
CA ILE A 174 -9.45 13.58 16.28
C ILE A 174 -9.20 14.20 17.65
N TYR A 175 -9.76 15.39 17.85
CA TYR A 175 -9.69 16.11 19.13
C TYR A 175 -11.01 15.98 19.86
N ILE A 176 -11.03 15.27 20.97
CA ILE A 176 -12.20 15.17 21.86
C ILE A 176 -12.12 16.29 22.89
N ALA A 177 -13.05 17.23 22.76
CA ALA A 177 -13.11 18.40 23.61
C ALA A 177 -13.52 18.04 25.06
N SER A 178 -13.25 18.96 26.01
CA SER A 178 -13.59 18.81 27.40
C SER A 178 -14.68 19.77 27.84
N ASN A 179 -15.60 19.31 28.67
CA ASN A 179 -16.56 20.16 29.39
C ASN A 179 -15.94 20.83 30.64
N LYS A 180 -14.68 20.60 30.97
CA LYS A 180 -14.02 21.15 32.18
C LYS A 180 -13.86 22.67 32.21
N GLY A 181 -14.19 23.38 31.10
CA GLY A 181 -14.10 24.85 31.03
C GLY A 181 -15.38 25.61 31.37
N LEU A 182 -16.46 24.93 31.66
CA LEU A 182 -17.78 25.56 31.96
C LEU A 182 -18.15 25.49 33.47
N VAL A 183 -17.16 25.56 34.35
CA VAL A 183 -17.47 25.85 35.75
C VAL A 183 -17.68 27.37 35.83
N SER A 184 -18.92 27.82 35.66
CA SER A 184 -19.33 29.17 36.03
C SER A 184 -19.02 29.38 37.52
N THR A 185 -18.18 30.35 37.80
CA THR A 185 -18.09 31.02 39.11
C THR A 185 -19.40 31.68 39.49
#